data_f029f000c09849fcf68065c54b6cfe5c
#
_entry.id   f029f000c09849fcf68065c54b6cfe5c
#
_cell.length_a   1.000
_cell.length_b   1.000
_cell.length_c   1.000
_cell.angle_alpha   90.00
_cell.angle_beta   90.00
_cell.angle_gamma   90.00
#
_symmetry.space_group_name_H-M   'P 1'
#
loop_
_entity.id
_entity.type
_entity.pdbx_description
1 polymer ?
#
loop_
_entity_poly.entity_id
_entity_poly.type
_entity_poly.pdbx_seq_one_letter_code
_entity_poly.pdbx_strand_id
1 'polypeptide(L)'
;MPYNEITRVQIPALMHLAKLGYDFIPTNSKENKPNLDTDTNILIDSFTQAFERLNPTKNAQDSLAEIKKRLNYDDLGKSFYEYLLKSEHQIIDFDNPNNNLYEMTAELPYKSFRPDITLFINGLPLVNIEVKQPFAEQGIKEEKFRHTKRYENPENKVFCNLAQIWLFSDNLPYDENKPDQGAFYSASYSPIFQRFVEAHKLDITPPPQKIIKIIKIIKIIKIIKIIKIIKIIKIIKTIKTIDRLKKFKNAS
;
A
#
# COMPACT_ATOMS: atom_id res chain seq x y z
N MET A 1 8.42 16.88 20.76
CA MET A 1 7.36 16.49 19.80
C MET A 1 6.25 15.80 20.57
N PRO A 2 4.97 16.09 20.32
CA PRO A 2 3.87 15.44 21.01
C PRO A 2 3.89 13.91 20.75
N TYR A 3 3.49 13.16 21.76
CA TYR A 3 3.38 11.69 21.68
C TYR A 3 2.04 11.33 21.04
N ASN A 4 2.02 11.20 19.71
CA ASN A 4 0.81 10.87 18.95
C ASN A 4 1.11 9.84 17.83
N GLU A 5 0.07 9.38 17.14
CA GLU A 5 0.16 8.38 16.06
C GLU A 5 1.09 8.85 14.92
N ILE A 6 1.01 10.12 14.55
CA ILE A 6 1.83 10.70 13.47
C ILE A 6 3.32 10.55 13.81
N THR A 7 3.74 10.99 14.99
CA THR A 7 5.17 11.00 15.36
C THR A 7 5.70 9.62 15.72
N ARG A 8 4.86 8.71 16.19
CA ARG A 8 5.28 7.41 16.71
C ARG A 8 5.16 6.27 15.74
N VAL A 9 4.24 6.38 14.76
CA VAL A 9 3.96 5.30 13.83
C VAL A 9 4.09 5.77 12.38
N GLN A 10 3.37 6.82 11.98
CA GLN A 10 3.31 7.25 10.58
C GLN A 10 4.66 7.75 10.06
N ILE A 11 5.33 8.68 10.76
CA ILE A 11 6.65 9.18 10.34
C ILE A 11 7.69 8.06 10.29
N PRO A 12 7.85 7.18 11.30
CA PRO A 12 8.73 6.03 11.20
C PRO A 12 8.42 5.11 10.01
N ALA A 13 7.14 4.87 9.70
CA ALA A 13 6.74 4.09 8.53
C ALA A 13 7.19 4.74 7.22
N LEU A 14 6.97 6.05 7.05
CA LEU A 14 7.45 6.81 5.89
C LEU A 14 8.97 6.76 5.76
N MET A 15 9.72 6.91 6.85
CA MET A 15 11.19 6.79 6.84
C MET A 15 11.66 5.40 6.38
N HIS A 16 10.93 4.35 6.76
CA HIS A 16 11.25 2.99 6.30
C HIS A 16 10.94 2.80 4.83
N LEU A 17 9.82 3.34 4.35
CA LEU A 17 9.47 3.32 2.93
C LEU A 17 10.50 4.09 2.09
N ALA A 18 10.97 5.26 2.56
CA ALA A 18 12.05 5.99 1.90
C ALA A 18 13.34 5.17 1.79
N LYS A 19 13.73 4.44 2.86
CA LYS A 19 14.88 3.51 2.82
C LYS A 19 14.67 2.34 1.86
N LEU A 20 13.42 2.02 1.52
CA LEU A 20 13.08 1.02 0.50
C LEU A 20 13.14 1.58 -0.92
N GLY A 21 13.37 2.89 -1.05
CA GLY A 21 13.47 3.60 -2.31
C GLY A 21 12.13 4.13 -2.81
N TYR A 22 11.21 4.47 -1.92
CA TYR A 22 10.06 5.30 -2.25
C TYR A 22 10.42 6.77 -2.09
N ASP A 23 10.09 7.57 -3.08
CA ASP A 23 10.23 9.02 -3.04
C ASP A 23 8.98 9.64 -2.41
N PHE A 24 9.19 10.57 -1.47
CA PHE A 24 8.07 11.25 -0.81
C PHE A 24 7.55 12.42 -1.64
N ILE A 25 6.25 12.41 -1.96
CA ILE A 25 5.57 13.47 -2.69
C ILE A 25 4.71 14.29 -1.72
N PRO A 26 5.03 15.59 -1.52
CA PRO A 26 4.27 16.45 -0.61
C PRO A 26 2.97 16.94 -1.27
N THR A 27 1.89 16.22 -1.08
CA THR A 27 0.58 16.56 -1.67
C THR A 27 -0.08 17.79 -1.05
N ASN A 28 0.33 18.19 0.16
CA ASN A 28 -0.19 19.34 0.88
C ASN A 28 0.66 20.62 0.71
N SER A 29 1.70 20.58 -0.12
CA SER A 29 2.53 21.77 -0.39
C SER A 29 1.78 22.77 -1.26
N LYS A 30 1.85 24.06 -0.92
CA LYS A 30 1.29 25.14 -1.75
C LYS A 30 2.18 25.46 -2.96
N GLU A 31 3.49 25.28 -2.82
CA GLU A 31 4.49 25.68 -3.81
C GLU A 31 4.76 24.60 -4.87
N ASN A 32 4.71 23.32 -4.45
CA ASN A 32 5.00 22.19 -5.31
C ASN A 32 3.87 21.15 -5.25
N LYS A 33 2.64 21.60 -5.54
CA LYS A 33 1.51 20.69 -5.55
C LYS A 33 1.63 19.74 -6.76
N PRO A 34 1.66 18.41 -6.55
CA PRO A 34 1.70 17.48 -7.65
C PRO A 34 0.43 17.56 -8.50
N ASN A 35 0.56 17.27 -9.78
CA ASN A 35 -0.54 17.17 -10.72
C ASN A 35 -1.32 15.87 -10.47
N LEU A 36 -2.32 15.96 -9.59
CA LEU A 36 -3.19 14.84 -9.21
C LEU A 36 -4.49 14.90 -10.01
N ASP A 37 -4.87 13.76 -10.57
CA ASP A 37 -6.22 13.60 -11.10
C ASP A 37 -7.25 13.61 -9.96
N THR A 38 -8.27 14.45 -10.08
CA THR A 38 -9.25 14.72 -9.02
C THR A 38 -10.15 13.53 -8.69
N ASP A 39 -10.38 12.65 -9.66
CA ASP A 39 -11.30 11.52 -9.53
C ASP A 39 -10.61 10.22 -9.08
N THR A 40 -9.30 10.11 -9.34
CA THR A 40 -8.56 8.87 -9.12
C THR A 40 -7.37 9.01 -8.19
N ASN A 41 -6.92 10.25 -7.90
CA ASN A 41 -5.65 10.52 -7.22
C ASN A 41 -4.41 9.97 -7.98
N ILE A 42 -4.50 9.72 -9.28
CA ILE A 42 -3.35 9.37 -10.10
C ILE A 42 -2.41 10.58 -10.20
N LEU A 43 -1.13 10.40 -9.97
CA LEU A 43 -0.07 11.37 -10.23
C LEU A 43 0.17 11.42 -11.74
N ILE A 44 -0.42 12.40 -12.42
CA ILE A 44 -0.46 12.48 -13.89
C ILE A 44 0.95 12.55 -14.48
N ASP A 45 1.83 13.38 -13.90
CA ASP A 45 3.18 13.58 -14.43
C ASP A 45 4.04 12.32 -14.26
N SER A 46 3.97 11.68 -13.10
CA SER A 46 4.68 10.41 -12.82
C SER A 46 4.16 9.29 -13.70
N PHE A 47 2.83 9.21 -13.90
CA PHE A 47 2.24 8.23 -14.80
C PHE A 47 2.72 8.43 -16.24
N THR A 48 2.64 9.67 -16.74
CA THR A 48 3.07 10.01 -18.10
C THR A 48 4.54 9.67 -18.31
N GLN A 49 5.41 10.12 -17.41
CA GLN A 49 6.85 9.85 -17.48
C GLN A 49 7.16 8.34 -17.49
N ALA A 50 6.53 7.57 -16.61
CA ALA A 50 6.76 6.13 -16.52
C ALA A 50 6.20 5.40 -17.74
N PHE A 51 4.98 5.75 -18.15
CA PHE A 51 4.32 5.12 -19.29
C PHE A 51 5.09 5.34 -20.61
N GLU A 52 5.49 6.57 -20.91
CA GLU A 52 6.24 6.90 -22.14
C GLU A 52 7.63 6.25 -22.15
N ARG A 53 8.28 6.12 -21.00
CA ARG A 53 9.53 5.38 -20.88
C ARG A 53 9.36 3.89 -21.19
N LEU A 54 8.29 3.28 -20.71
CA LEU A 54 7.98 1.86 -20.94
C LEU A 54 7.41 1.60 -22.34
N ASN A 55 6.78 2.62 -22.96
CA ASN A 55 6.08 2.52 -24.26
C ASN A 55 6.42 3.71 -25.15
N PRO A 56 7.63 3.81 -25.72
CA PRO A 56 8.10 5.03 -26.39
C PRO A 56 7.27 5.51 -27.60
N THR A 57 6.42 4.64 -28.17
CA THR A 57 5.61 4.97 -29.36
C THR A 57 4.11 5.15 -29.03
N LYS A 58 3.74 5.19 -27.75
CA LYS A 58 2.36 5.22 -27.31
C LYS A 58 2.04 6.50 -26.52
N ASN A 59 0.78 6.91 -26.55
CA ASN A 59 0.30 8.09 -25.83
C ASN A 59 -0.16 7.71 -24.42
N ALA A 60 0.41 8.35 -23.41
CA ALA A 60 0.04 8.15 -22.01
C ALA A 60 -1.42 8.58 -21.72
N GLN A 61 -1.93 9.61 -22.40
CA GLN A 61 -3.29 10.11 -22.21
C GLN A 61 -4.34 9.09 -22.63
N ASP A 62 -4.11 8.37 -23.74
CA ASP A 62 -5.01 7.31 -24.20
C ASP A 62 -5.09 6.17 -23.18
N SER A 63 -3.94 5.77 -22.64
CA SER A 63 -3.87 4.75 -21.59
C SER A 63 -4.55 5.21 -20.29
N LEU A 64 -4.38 6.47 -19.90
CA LEU A 64 -5.05 7.06 -18.74
C LEU A 64 -6.56 7.09 -18.91
N ALA A 65 -7.05 7.46 -20.09
CA ALA A 65 -8.47 7.45 -20.41
C ALA A 65 -9.06 6.02 -20.32
N GLU A 66 -8.35 5.02 -20.85
CA GLU A 66 -8.76 3.62 -20.75
C GLU A 66 -8.75 3.11 -19.30
N ILE A 67 -7.76 3.50 -18.48
CA ILE A 67 -7.74 3.21 -17.05
C ILE A 67 -8.99 3.78 -16.38
N LYS A 68 -9.28 5.08 -16.56
CA LYS A 68 -10.44 5.74 -15.96
C LYS A 68 -11.76 5.06 -16.37
N LYS A 69 -11.89 4.68 -17.62
CA LYS A 69 -13.05 3.94 -18.11
C LYS A 69 -13.23 2.62 -17.38
N ARG A 70 -12.16 1.83 -17.20
CA ARG A 70 -12.19 0.53 -16.52
C ARG A 70 -12.48 0.64 -15.03
N LEU A 71 -12.00 1.69 -14.39
CA LEU A 71 -12.28 1.96 -12.97
C LEU A 71 -13.77 2.26 -12.70
N ASN A 72 -14.52 2.66 -13.72
CA ASN A 72 -15.96 2.91 -13.61
C ASN A 72 -16.83 1.66 -13.83
N TYR A 73 -16.25 0.51 -14.22
CA TYR A 73 -17.03 -0.72 -14.37
C TYR A 73 -17.47 -1.26 -13.00
N ASP A 74 -18.63 -1.95 -13.03
CA ASP A 74 -19.20 -2.56 -11.81
C ASP A 74 -18.70 -4.01 -11.66
N ASP A 75 -17.40 -4.18 -11.60
CA ASP A 75 -16.72 -5.47 -11.61
C ASP A 75 -15.65 -5.61 -10.51
N LEU A 76 -15.69 -4.72 -9.50
CA LEU A 76 -14.81 -4.71 -8.36
C LEU A 76 -13.33 -4.56 -8.74
N GLY A 77 -13.06 -3.75 -9.76
CA GLY A 77 -11.72 -3.48 -10.27
C GLY A 77 -11.11 -4.62 -11.11
N LYS A 78 -11.88 -5.64 -11.46
CA LYS A 78 -11.40 -6.77 -12.26
C LYS A 78 -10.85 -6.32 -13.61
N SER A 79 -11.60 -5.49 -14.34
CA SER A 79 -11.17 -4.98 -15.66
C SER A 79 -9.91 -4.13 -15.57
N PHE A 80 -9.77 -3.32 -14.54
CA PHE A 80 -8.55 -2.57 -14.30
C PHE A 80 -7.37 -3.50 -13.99
N TYR A 81 -7.56 -4.47 -13.11
CA TYR A 81 -6.57 -5.48 -12.79
C TYR A 81 -6.10 -6.26 -14.02
N GLU A 82 -7.03 -6.71 -14.87
CA GLU A 82 -6.69 -7.42 -16.10
C GLU A 82 -5.92 -6.52 -17.08
N TYR A 83 -6.25 -5.23 -17.10
CA TYR A 83 -5.52 -4.24 -17.89
C TYR A 83 -4.09 -4.03 -17.41
N LEU A 84 -3.85 -3.95 -16.09
CA LEU A 84 -2.49 -3.89 -15.54
C LEU A 84 -1.63 -5.09 -15.95
N LEU A 85 -2.23 -6.28 -16.09
CA LEU A 85 -1.48 -7.51 -16.35
C LEU A 85 -1.36 -7.90 -17.83
N LYS A 86 -2.37 -7.55 -18.64
CA LYS A 86 -2.55 -8.11 -19.98
C LYS A 86 -2.69 -7.05 -21.06
N SER A 87 -2.53 -5.77 -20.73
CA SER A 87 -2.61 -4.73 -21.74
C SER A 87 -1.51 -4.89 -22.79
N GLU A 88 -1.79 -4.45 -24.02
CA GLU A 88 -0.78 -4.33 -25.07
C GLU A 88 0.31 -3.29 -24.73
N HIS A 89 0.10 -2.54 -23.63
CA HIS A 89 0.98 -1.50 -23.13
C HIS A 89 1.46 -1.86 -21.74
N GLN A 90 2.75 -1.71 -21.50
CA GLN A 90 3.36 -1.99 -20.23
C GLN A 90 3.11 -0.82 -19.27
N ILE A 91 2.14 -0.97 -18.35
CA ILE A 91 1.84 0.03 -17.32
C ILE A 91 2.77 -0.11 -16.13
N ILE A 92 3.12 -1.35 -15.79
CA ILE A 92 4.09 -1.70 -14.75
C ILE A 92 5.06 -2.72 -15.34
N ASP A 93 6.35 -2.48 -15.18
CA ASP A 93 7.36 -3.46 -15.52
C ASP A 93 7.52 -4.46 -14.36
N PHE A 94 6.90 -5.63 -14.54
CA PHE A 94 6.96 -6.71 -13.56
C PHE A 94 8.24 -7.54 -13.65
N ASP A 95 8.89 -7.55 -14.81
CA ASP A 95 10.10 -8.31 -15.07
C ASP A 95 11.33 -7.58 -14.54
N ASN A 96 11.39 -6.27 -14.76
CA ASN A 96 12.44 -5.42 -14.22
C ASN A 96 11.87 -4.30 -13.33
N PRO A 97 11.69 -4.56 -12.02
CA PRO A 97 11.10 -3.60 -11.09
C PRO A 97 11.81 -2.24 -11.01
N ASN A 98 13.08 -2.20 -11.37
CA ASN A 98 13.85 -0.95 -11.33
C ASN A 98 13.44 0.05 -12.44
N ASN A 99 12.68 -0.42 -13.42
CA ASN A 99 12.12 0.44 -14.45
C ASN A 99 10.85 1.17 -14.01
N ASN A 100 10.36 0.92 -12.79
CA ASN A 100 9.18 1.61 -12.28
C ASN A 100 9.57 2.79 -11.38
N LEU A 101 8.67 3.79 -11.30
CA LEU A 101 8.72 4.85 -10.29
C LEU A 101 7.99 4.38 -9.04
N TYR A 102 8.57 4.65 -7.90
CA TYR A 102 8.01 4.31 -6.59
C TYR A 102 7.92 5.56 -5.74
N GLU A 103 6.69 6.00 -5.49
CA GLU A 103 6.42 7.23 -4.77
C GLU A 103 5.47 6.96 -3.62
N MET A 104 5.48 7.83 -2.62
CA MET A 104 4.58 7.75 -1.48
C MET A 104 4.14 9.12 -1.03
N THR A 105 2.97 9.19 -0.42
CA THR A 105 2.52 10.38 0.29
C THR A 105 1.79 10.01 1.57
N ALA A 106 1.68 10.97 2.48
CA ALA A 106 0.89 10.85 3.69
C ALA A 106 -0.40 11.62 3.55
N GLU A 107 -1.46 11.10 4.19
CA GLU A 107 -2.70 11.83 4.39
C GLU A 107 -3.33 12.33 3.08
N LEU A 108 -3.31 11.51 2.02
CA LEU A 108 -3.90 11.86 0.72
C LEU A 108 -5.42 11.80 0.79
N PRO A 109 -6.13 12.94 0.71
CA PRO A 109 -7.57 12.94 0.81
C PRO A 109 -8.22 12.35 -0.44
N TYR A 110 -9.27 11.55 -0.23
CA TYR A 110 -10.16 11.09 -1.29
C TYR A 110 -11.60 11.18 -0.80
N LYS A 111 -12.37 12.09 -1.37
CA LYS A 111 -13.80 12.30 -1.03
C LYS A 111 -14.08 12.25 0.48
N SER A 112 -14.57 11.10 0.99
CA SER A 112 -15.02 10.92 2.36
C SER A 112 -13.98 10.32 3.32
N PHE A 113 -12.78 9.99 2.84
CA PHE A 113 -11.74 9.39 3.67
C PHE A 113 -10.33 9.81 3.26
N ARG A 114 -9.35 9.47 4.08
CA ARG A 114 -7.96 9.85 3.90
C ARG A 114 -7.06 8.76 4.47
N PRO A 115 -6.44 7.92 3.61
CA PRO A 115 -5.46 6.94 4.06
C PRO A 115 -4.27 7.59 4.75
N ASP A 116 -3.72 6.96 5.79
CA ASP A 116 -2.53 7.47 6.47
C ASP A 116 -1.33 7.55 5.54
N ILE A 117 -1.13 6.52 4.70
CA ILE A 117 -0.05 6.50 3.69
C ILE A 117 -0.60 5.87 2.41
N THR A 118 -0.31 6.52 1.28
CA THR A 118 -0.58 5.97 -0.06
C THR A 118 0.75 5.73 -0.78
N LEU A 119 0.90 4.54 -1.39
CA LEU A 119 2.04 4.20 -2.22
C LEU A 119 1.62 4.17 -3.69
N PHE A 120 2.44 4.81 -4.51
CA PHE A 120 2.25 4.84 -5.95
C PHE A 120 3.29 3.96 -6.64
N ILE A 121 2.86 3.33 -7.72
CA ILE A 121 3.74 2.67 -8.69
C ILE A 121 3.42 3.29 -10.05
N ASN A 122 4.40 3.92 -10.67
CA ASN A 122 4.22 4.65 -11.92
C ASN A 122 3.05 5.65 -11.85
N GLY A 123 2.96 6.39 -10.74
CA GLY A 123 1.92 7.37 -10.50
C GLY A 123 0.53 6.81 -10.11
N LEU A 124 0.33 5.48 -10.14
CA LEU A 124 -0.93 4.84 -9.77
C LEU A 124 -0.98 4.56 -8.26
N PRO A 125 -1.99 5.04 -7.50
CA PRO A 125 -2.12 4.82 -6.05
C PRO A 125 -2.64 3.41 -5.76
N LEU A 126 -1.75 2.42 -5.82
CA LEU A 126 -2.12 1.00 -5.76
C LEU A 126 -2.16 0.42 -4.36
N VAL A 127 -1.50 1.05 -3.38
CA VAL A 127 -1.43 0.53 -2.01
C VAL A 127 -1.77 1.62 -1.02
N ASN A 128 -2.68 1.32 -0.11
CA ASN A 128 -3.01 2.19 1.02
C ASN A 128 -2.64 1.51 2.33
N ILE A 129 -2.11 2.28 3.27
CA ILE A 129 -1.67 1.81 4.57
C ILE A 129 -2.38 2.63 5.64
N GLU A 130 -3.06 1.95 6.54
CA GLU A 130 -3.64 2.50 7.75
C GLU A 130 -2.80 2.04 8.94
N VAL A 131 -2.33 2.97 9.73
CA VAL A 131 -1.50 2.68 10.90
C VAL A 131 -2.22 3.11 12.17
N LYS A 132 -2.04 2.34 13.22
CA LYS A 132 -2.55 2.65 14.55
C LYS A 132 -1.42 2.60 15.56
N GLN A 133 -1.48 3.48 16.56
CA GLN A 133 -0.57 3.35 17.68
C GLN A 133 -0.92 2.10 18.49
N PRO A 134 0.09 1.46 19.12
CA PRO A 134 -0.15 0.33 20.00
C PRO A 134 -1.16 0.68 21.09
N PHE A 135 -2.11 -0.24 21.33
CA PHE A 135 -3.13 -0.09 22.39
C PHE A 135 -4.11 1.08 22.18
N ALA A 136 -4.30 1.54 20.95
CA ALA A 136 -5.34 2.52 20.63
C ALA A 136 -6.72 1.96 20.95
N GLU A 137 -7.61 2.81 21.48
CA GLU A 137 -9.03 2.41 21.74
C GLU A 137 -9.73 1.99 20.45
N GLN A 138 -9.44 2.70 19.34
CA GLN A 138 -9.89 2.34 18.00
C GLN A 138 -8.75 1.61 17.27
N GLY A 139 -8.76 0.30 17.36
CA GLY A 139 -7.71 -0.56 16.81
C GLY A 139 -8.02 -1.10 15.41
N ILE A 140 -7.41 -2.24 15.09
CA ILE A 140 -7.55 -2.93 13.80
C ILE A 140 -8.98 -3.34 13.50
N LYS A 141 -9.75 -3.74 14.52
CA LYS A 141 -11.16 -4.18 14.35
C LYS A 141 -12.02 -3.05 13.79
N GLU A 142 -11.91 -1.87 14.35
CA GLU A 142 -12.64 -0.68 13.92
C GLU A 142 -12.20 -0.24 12.53
N GLU A 143 -10.91 -0.37 12.21
CA GLU A 143 -10.40 -0.03 10.88
C GLU A 143 -10.89 -1.01 9.81
N LYS A 144 -10.96 -2.31 10.10
CA LYS A 144 -11.58 -3.30 9.23
C LYS A 144 -13.05 -2.96 8.94
N PHE A 145 -13.81 -2.56 9.96
CA PHE A 145 -15.21 -2.14 9.80
C PHE A 145 -15.31 -0.89 8.91
N ARG A 146 -14.50 0.14 9.17
CA ARG A 146 -14.45 1.36 8.35
C ARG A 146 -14.09 1.05 6.90
N HIS A 147 -13.13 0.15 6.68
CA HIS A 147 -12.75 -0.29 5.34
C HIS A 147 -13.92 -0.95 4.59
N THR A 148 -14.66 -1.85 5.24
CA THR A 148 -15.87 -2.44 4.65
C THR A 148 -16.88 -1.36 4.24
N LYS A 149 -17.11 -0.36 5.10
CA LYS A 149 -18.01 0.75 4.79
C LYS A 149 -17.52 1.64 3.63
N ARG A 150 -16.21 1.80 3.45
CA ARG A 150 -15.65 2.50 2.29
C ARG A 150 -16.02 1.81 0.98
N TYR A 151 -15.99 0.47 0.94
CA TYR A 151 -16.38 -0.30 -0.22
C TYR A 151 -17.89 -0.33 -0.48
N GLU A 152 -18.70 -0.22 0.54
CA GLU A 152 -20.16 -0.13 0.41
C GLU A 152 -20.62 1.23 -0.12
N ASN A 153 -19.79 2.28 -0.06
CA ASN A 153 -20.12 3.61 -0.54
C ASN A 153 -19.82 3.74 -2.05
N PRO A 154 -20.85 3.93 -2.92
CA PRO A 154 -20.66 4.06 -4.36
C PRO A 154 -19.72 5.20 -4.78
N GLU A 155 -19.63 6.28 -3.99
CA GLU A 155 -18.74 7.40 -4.27
C GLU A 155 -17.26 7.00 -4.25
N ASN A 156 -16.92 5.95 -3.52
CA ASN A 156 -15.56 5.45 -3.40
C ASN A 156 -15.21 4.40 -4.46
N LYS A 157 -16.15 4.01 -5.31
CA LYS A 157 -16.01 2.91 -6.28
C LYS A 157 -14.73 3.01 -7.11
N VAL A 158 -14.48 4.15 -7.73
CA VAL A 158 -13.32 4.37 -8.59
C VAL A 158 -12.01 4.13 -7.83
N PHE A 159 -11.90 4.69 -6.64
CA PHE A 159 -10.70 4.52 -5.81
C PHE A 159 -10.54 3.09 -5.29
N CYS A 160 -11.63 2.47 -4.87
CA CYS A 160 -11.63 1.08 -4.42
C CYS A 160 -11.27 0.11 -5.55
N ASN A 161 -11.71 0.39 -6.79
CA ASN A 161 -11.33 -0.39 -7.96
C ASN A 161 -9.85 -0.19 -8.34
N LEU A 162 -9.29 0.98 -8.07
CA LEU A 162 -7.89 1.33 -8.35
C LEU A 162 -6.94 0.74 -7.32
N ALA A 163 -7.27 0.83 -6.03
CA ALA A 163 -6.44 0.33 -4.94
C ALA A 163 -6.35 -1.20 -4.94
N GLN A 164 -5.15 -1.74 -5.11
CA GLN A 164 -4.93 -3.18 -5.20
C GLN A 164 -4.68 -3.84 -3.85
N ILE A 165 -4.14 -3.08 -2.88
CA ILE A 165 -3.82 -3.58 -1.55
C ILE A 165 -4.12 -2.53 -0.50
N TRP A 166 -4.76 -2.97 0.57
CA TRP A 166 -4.90 -2.25 1.82
C TRP A 166 -4.09 -2.95 2.91
N LEU A 167 -3.28 -2.19 3.62
CA LEU A 167 -2.49 -2.67 4.75
C LEU A 167 -2.98 -1.99 6.02
N PHE A 168 -3.07 -2.75 7.10
CA PHE A 168 -3.49 -2.28 8.42
C PHE A 168 -2.47 -2.73 9.45
N SER A 169 -2.04 -1.86 10.35
CA SER A 169 -1.08 -2.23 11.39
C SER A 169 -1.32 -1.43 12.67
N ASP A 170 -1.33 -2.11 13.80
CA ASP A 170 -1.28 -1.51 15.14
C ASP A 170 0.14 -1.40 15.70
N ASN A 171 1.14 -1.69 14.85
CA ASN A 171 2.56 -1.67 15.22
C ASN A 171 2.94 -2.63 16.36
N LEU A 172 2.09 -3.61 16.66
CA LEU A 172 2.35 -4.68 17.61
C LEU A 172 2.86 -5.95 16.88
N PRO A 173 3.60 -6.83 17.57
CA PRO A 173 3.99 -8.11 16.99
C PRO A 173 2.78 -9.03 16.82
N TYR A 174 2.92 -10.02 15.95
CA TYR A 174 1.95 -11.10 15.85
C TYR A 174 1.83 -11.85 17.18
N ASP A 175 0.57 -12.07 17.62
CA ASP A 175 0.23 -12.89 18.78
C ASP A 175 -0.97 -13.77 18.39
N GLU A 176 -0.80 -15.09 18.45
CA GLU A 176 -1.84 -16.05 18.06
C GLU A 176 -3.09 -15.99 18.95
N ASN A 177 -2.91 -15.56 20.21
CA ASN A 177 -4.00 -15.45 21.19
C ASN A 177 -4.75 -14.12 21.06
N LYS A 178 -4.30 -13.20 20.21
CA LYS A 178 -4.91 -11.88 20.00
C LYS A 178 -5.27 -11.69 18.52
N PRO A 179 -6.48 -12.07 18.11
CA PRO A 179 -6.86 -12.12 16.69
C PRO A 179 -6.85 -10.78 15.99
N ASP A 180 -6.99 -9.67 16.71
CA ASP A 180 -7.01 -8.31 16.14
C ASP A 180 -5.72 -7.53 16.40
N GLN A 181 -4.61 -8.20 16.76
CA GLN A 181 -3.30 -7.58 16.95
C GLN A 181 -2.35 -7.90 15.79
N GLY A 182 -1.51 -6.93 15.40
CA GLY A 182 -0.47 -7.10 14.42
C GLY A 182 -0.74 -6.41 13.09
N ALA A 183 -0.30 -7.00 11.99
CA ALA A 183 -0.49 -6.46 10.66
C ALA A 183 -1.41 -7.34 9.83
N PHE A 184 -2.27 -6.69 9.05
CA PHE A 184 -3.27 -7.32 8.19
C PHE A 184 -3.21 -6.71 6.79
N TYR A 185 -3.72 -7.44 5.81
CA TYR A 185 -3.95 -6.91 4.48
C TYR A 185 -5.29 -7.36 3.92
N SER A 186 -5.84 -6.56 3.05
CA SER A 186 -6.97 -6.90 2.19
C SER A 186 -6.55 -6.59 0.76
N ALA A 187 -6.77 -7.54 -0.12
CA ALA A 187 -6.57 -7.34 -1.55
C ALA A 187 -7.94 -7.27 -2.20
N SER A 188 -8.27 -6.12 -2.77
CA SER A 188 -9.57 -5.87 -3.37
C SER A 188 -10.75 -5.77 -2.38
N TYR A 189 -11.92 -5.72 -2.96
CA TYR A 189 -13.21 -5.40 -2.39
C TYR A 189 -13.72 -6.36 -1.32
N SER A 190 -13.27 -7.57 -1.30
CA SER A 190 -13.79 -8.49 -0.28
C SER A 190 -13.25 -8.13 1.10
N PRO A 191 -14.09 -8.07 2.14
CA PRO A 191 -13.65 -7.84 3.51
C PRO A 191 -12.86 -9.04 4.09
N ILE A 192 -12.26 -9.86 3.24
CA ILE A 192 -11.36 -10.93 3.67
C ILE A 192 -10.03 -10.31 4.06
N PHE A 193 -9.88 -10.08 5.34
CA PHE A 193 -8.64 -9.62 5.92
C PHE A 193 -7.73 -10.81 6.22
N GLN A 194 -6.54 -10.79 5.63
CA GLN A 194 -5.50 -11.75 5.89
C GLN A 194 -4.54 -11.17 6.93
N ARG A 195 -4.11 -11.98 7.88
CA ARG A 195 -3.15 -11.58 8.90
C ARG A 195 -1.73 -11.95 8.48
N PHE A 196 -0.78 -11.05 8.68
CA PHE A 196 0.63 -11.40 8.57
C PHE A 196 1.04 -12.22 9.80
N VAL A 197 1.53 -13.43 9.55
CA VAL A 197 2.11 -14.32 10.56
C VAL A 197 3.62 -14.37 10.40
N GLU A 198 4.33 -14.79 11.42
CA GLU A 198 5.78 -14.97 11.33
C GLU A 198 6.13 -16.09 10.31
N ALA A 199 7.17 -15.86 9.50
CA ALA A 199 7.46 -16.66 8.32
C ALA A 199 7.73 -18.16 8.62
N HIS A 200 8.12 -18.50 9.85
CA HIS A 200 8.38 -19.88 10.27
C HIS A 200 7.12 -20.66 10.70
N LYS A 201 5.96 -19.98 10.78
CA LYS A 201 4.66 -20.59 11.08
C LYS A 201 3.73 -20.66 9.86
N LEU A 202 4.27 -20.42 8.67
CA LEU A 202 3.51 -20.47 7.43
C LEU A 202 3.22 -21.91 7.00
N ASP A 203 2.30 -22.60 7.69
CA ASP A 203 1.51 -23.65 7.08
C ASP A 203 0.50 -22.98 6.14
N ILE A 204 0.93 -22.79 4.91
CA ILE A 204 0.08 -22.23 3.86
C ILE A 204 -0.81 -23.36 3.36
N THR A 205 -1.95 -23.57 3.97
CA THR A 205 -3.05 -24.21 3.28
C THR A 205 -3.36 -23.35 2.05
N PRO A 206 -3.31 -23.92 0.83
CA PRO A 206 -3.51 -23.12 -0.36
C PRO A 206 -4.89 -22.47 -0.34
N PRO A 207 -4.98 -21.15 -0.51
CA PRO A 207 -6.27 -20.47 -0.53
C PRO A 207 -7.11 -20.90 -1.73
N PRO A 208 -8.45 -20.78 -1.67
CA PRO A 208 -9.35 -21.08 -2.78
C PRO A 208 -8.88 -20.45 -4.09
N GLN A 209 -9.07 -21.14 -5.21
CA GLN A 209 -8.48 -20.77 -6.52
C GLN A 209 -8.73 -19.32 -6.99
N LYS A 210 -9.81 -18.67 -6.53
CA LYS A 210 -10.06 -17.22 -6.79
C LYS A 210 -9.02 -16.30 -6.15
N ILE A 211 -8.46 -16.68 -5.01
CA ILE A 211 -7.41 -15.95 -4.28
C ILE A 211 -6.04 -16.18 -4.93
N ILE A 212 -5.83 -17.29 -5.63
CA ILE A 212 -4.55 -17.59 -6.32
C ILE A 212 -4.22 -16.53 -7.39
N LYS A 213 -5.23 -15.97 -8.07
CA LYS A 213 -5.02 -14.88 -9.05
C LYS A 213 -4.60 -13.57 -8.35
N ILE A 214 -5.21 -13.26 -7.22
CA ILE A 214 -4.85 -12.10 -6.38
C ILE A 214 -3.47 -12.31 -5.76
N ILE A 215 -3.17 -13.53 -5.30
CA ILE A 215 -1.84 -13.90 -4.80
C ILE A 215 -0.75 -13.79 -5.88
N LYS A 216 -1.07 -13.98 -7.17
CA LYS A 216 -0.09 -13.71 -8.24
C LYS A 216 0.28 -12.23 -8.32
N ILE A 217 -0.68 -11.30 -8.17
CA ILE A 217 -0.35 -9.86 -8.07
C ILE A 217 0.36 -9.57 -6.75
N ILE A 218 -0.15 -10.09 -5.64
CA ILE A 218 0.51 -9.98 -4.35
C ILE A 218 1.91 -10.62 -4.41
N LYS A 219 2.12 -11.72 -5.12
CA LYS A 219 3.47 -12.26 -5.37
C LYS A 219 4.30 -11.31 -6.21
N ILE A 220 3.74 -10.68 -7.20
CA ILE A 220 4.45 -9.74 -8.08
C ILE A 220 4.77 -8.46 -7.29
N ILE A 221 3.84 -7.88 -6.57
CA ILE A 221 4.07 -6.74 -5.67
C ILE A 221 4.91 -7.16 -4.44
N LYS A 222 4.70 -8.36 -3.86
CA LYS A 222 5.50 -8.93 -2.75
C LYS A 222 6.94 -9.24 -3.16
N ILE A 223 7.16 -9.82 -4.32
CA ILE A 223 8.51 -10.15 -4.79
C ILE A 223 9.34 -8.87 -4.85
N ILE A 224 8.72 -7.75 -5.21
CA ILE A 224 9.50 -6.56 -5.49
C ILE A 224 9.89 -5.78 -4.23
N LYS A 225 8.99 -5.57 -3.25
CA LYS A 225 9.35 -4.73 -2.09
C LYS A 225 8.72 -5.13 -0.73
N ILE A 226 7.60 -5.85 -0.66
CA ILE A 226 7.01 -6.26 0.64
C ILE A 226 7.90 -7.28 1.39
N ILE A 227 8.65 -8.14 0.69
CA ILE A 227 9.71 -8.97 1.30
C ILE A 227 10.77 -8.07 1.97
N LYS A 228 11.07 -6.90 1.41
CA LYS A 228 11.97 -5.91 2.03
C LYS A 228 11.33 -5.30 3.30
N ILE A 229 10.02 -5.02 3.31
CA ILE A 229 9.31 -4.51 4.51
C ILE A 229 9.37 -5.52 5.66
N ILE A 230 9.10 -6.81 5.38
CA ILE A 230 9.22 -7.89 6.39
C ILE A 230 10.66 -8.06 6.88
N LYS A 231 11.66 -7.99 5.98
CA LYS A 231 13.08 -7.98 6.37
C LYS A 231 13.44 -6.78 7.24
N ILE A 232 12.86 -5.62 7.00
CA ILE A 232 13.12 -4.40 7.77
C ILE A 232 12.48 -4.46 9.14
N ILE A 233 11.27 -5.00 9.28
CA ILE A 233 10.68 -5.28 10.61
C ILE A 233 11.60 -6.20 11.43
N LYS A 234 12.24 -7.20 10.81
CA LYS A 234 13.28 -8.01 11.46
C LYS A 234 14.52 -7.21 11.84
N ILE A 235 15.01 -6.33 10.97
CA ILE A 235 16.18 -5.46 11.24
C ILE A 235 15.87 -4.50 12.39
N ILE A 236 14.67 -3.93 12.46
CA ILE A 236 14.26 -3.05 13.59
C ILE A 236 14.23 -3.80 14.90
N LYS A 237 13.70 -5.04 14.93
CA LYS A 237 13.77 -5.90 16.14
C LYS A 237 15.21 -6.13 16.56
N THR A 238 16.11 -6.40 15.62
CA THR A 238 17.53 -6.62 15.88
C THR A 238 18.21 -5.34 16.41
N ILE A 239 17.95 -4.18 15.82
CA ILE A 239 18.49 -2.89 16.27
C ILE A 239 17.97 -2.55 17.69
N LYS A 240 16.67 -2.69 17.95
CA LYS A 240 16.11 -2.48 19.30
C LYS A 240 16.69 -3.43 20.34
N THR A 241 17.03 -4.65 19.97
CA THR A 241 17.69 -5.64 20.84
C THR A 241 19.14 -5.23 21.12
N ILE A 242 19.86 -4.76 20.10
CA ILE A 242 21.24 -4.27 20.24
C ILE A 242 21.28 -3.00 21.10
N ASP A 243 20.35 -2.06 20.93
CA ASP A 243 20.27 -0.84 21.76
C ASP A 243 19.93 -1.15 23.23
N ARG A 244 19.07 -2.15 23.48
CA ARG A 244 18.83 -2.66 24.85
C ARG A 244 20.09 -3.27 25.44
N LEU A 245 20.82 -4.09 24.70
CA LEU A 245 22.07 -4.71 25.16
C LEU A 245 23.18 -3.69 25.42
N LYS A 246 23.29 -2.62 24.60
CA LYS A 246 24.20 -1.51 24.83
C LYS A 246 23.85 -0.71 26.10
N LYS A 247 22.56 -0.46 26.36
CA LYS A 247 22.10 0.19 27.57
C LYS A 247 22.39 -0.64 28.84
N PHE A 248 22.27 -1.97 28.76
CA PHE A 248 22.67 -2.86 29.87
C PHE A 248 24.17 -2.87 30.11
N LYS A 249 25.01 -2.82 29.08
CA LYS A 249 26.49 -2.78 29.24
C LYS A 249 27.02 -1.43 29.74
N ASN A 250 26.29 -0.34 29.58
CA ASN A 250 26.69 0.98 30.08
C ASN A 250 26.10 1.29 31.46
N ALA A 251 25.33 0.38 32.07
CA ALA A 251 24.74 0.50 33.40
C ALA A 251 25.38 -0.47 34.41
N SER A 252 26.34 -1.28 33.99
CA SER A 252 27.24 -2.11 34.80
C SER A 252 28.69 -1.58 34.74
#